data_8571a92ffbcda56e0a6e5d29307a461b
#
_entry.id   8571a92ffbcda56e0a6e5d29307a461b
#
_cell.length_a   1.000
_cell.length_b   1.000
_cell.length_c   1.000
_cell.angle_alpha   90.00
_cell.angle_beta   90.00
_cell.angle_gamma   90.00
#
_symmetry.space_group_name_H-M   'P 1'
#
loop_
_entity.id
_entity.type
_entity.pdbx_description
1 polymer ?
#
loop_
_entity_poly.entity_id
_entity_poly.type
_entity_poly.pdbx_seq_one_letter_code
_entity_poly.pdbx_strand_id
1 'polypeptide(L)'
;MNRHRPAWLAGTILGAVLLLAACSPGTASEPVATDQVDLPPSYRFEPAAITVPDGTTVTWTNNDNFTHNVRLIDDGGEVLDLPPGESVSFTFTGPGEHRYDCSFHPTDMTGVVVVTES
;
A
#
# COMPACT_ATOMS: atom_id res chain seq x y z
N MET A 1 -71.59 23.77 -19.44
CA MET A 1 -70.92 22.57 -19.82
C MET A 1 -69.50 22.59 -19.30
N ASN A 2 -69.32 21.87 -18.33
CA ASN A 2 -67.99 21.82 -17.69
C ASN A 2 -67.22 20.67 -18.24
N ARG A 3 -66.13 21.02 -18.85
CA ARG A 3 -65.17 20.03 -19.28
C ARG A 3 -64.08 19.93 -18.27
N HIS A 4 -64.17 18.88 -17.51
CA HIS A 4 -63.10 18.58 -16.59
C HIS A 4 -62.01 17.86 -17.35
N ARG A 5 -60.89 18.47 -17.38
CA ARG A 5 -59.66 17.81 -17.89
C ARG A 5 -59.01 17.13 -16.73
N PRO A 6 -58.78 15.87 -16.80
CA PRO A 6 -57.95 15.23 -15.77
C PRO A 6 -56.53 15.84 -15.82
N ALA A 7 -56.10 16.24 -14.68
CA ALA A 7 -54.73 16.63 -14.50
C ALA A 7 -53.84 15.39 -14.72
N TRP A 8 -53.05 15.46 -15.71
CA TRP A 8 -52.02 14.48 -15.91
C TRP A 8 -50.89 14.77 -14.94
N LEU A 9 -50.80 13.97 -13.96
CA LEU A 9 -49.66 13.94 -13.12
C LEU A 9 -48.51 13.39 -13.94
N ALA A 10 -47.61 14.25 -14.28
CA ALA A 10 -46.38 13.85 -14.90
C ALA A 10 -45.65 12.85 -13.98
N GLY A 11 -45.31 11.77 -14.58
CA GLY A 11 -44.67 10.69 -13.88
C GLY A 11 -43.40 11.13 -13.21
N THR A 12 -43.28 10.68 -12.04
CA THR A 12 -42.09 10.82 -11.22
C THR A 12 -40.91 10.18 -11.96
N ILE A 13 -39.98 10.98 -12.35
CA ILE A 13 -38.73 10.44 -12.82
C ILE A 13 -37.97 9.95 -11.60
N LEU A 14 -37.94 8.66 -11.47
CA LEU A 14 -37.11 8.03 -10.49
C LEU A 14 -35.68 8.12 -11.00
N GLY A 15 -34.96 9.07 -10.46
CA GLY A 15 -33.54 9.13 -10.73
C GLY A 15 -32.87 7.91 -10.17
N ALA A 16 -32.38 7.05 -11.03
CA ALA A 16 -31.54 5.96 -10.61
C ALA A 16 -30.20 6.54 -10.12
N VAL A 17 -29.97 6.50 -8.85
CA VAL A 17 -28.67 6.81 -8.30
C VAL A 17 -27.79 5.61 -8.58
N LEU A 18 -26.93 5.77 -9.54
CA LEU A 18 -25.91 4.77 -9.82
C LEU A 18 -24.81 4.94 -8.78
N LEU A 19 -24.83 4.09 -7.81
CA LEU A 19 -23.71 3.95 -6.91
C LEU A 19 -22.65 3.14 -7.61
N LEU A 20 -21.71 3.84 -8.18
CA LEU A 20 -20.50 3.23 -8.67
C LEU A 20 -19.60 2.92 -7.50
N ALA A 21 -19.71 1.72 -7.01
CA ALA A 21 -18.65 1.18 -6.18
C ALA A 21 -17.45 0.97 -7.08
N ALA A 22 -16.49 1.86 -7.00
CA ALA A 22 -15.23 1.69 -7.70
C ALA A 22 -14.44 0.59 -6.99
N CYS A 23 -14.71 -0.64 -7.35
CA CYS A 23 -13.77 -1.72 -7.11
C CYS A 23 -12.71 -1.65 -8.19
N SER A 24 -11.52 -1.21 -7.82
CA SER A 24 -10.37 -1.36 -8.69
C SER A 24 -9.95 -2.82 -8.65
N PRO A 25 -10.19 -3.60 -9.69
CA PRO A 25 -9.79 -5.00 -9.67
C PRO A 25 -8.27 -5.11 -9.78
N GLY A 26 -7.66 -5.89 -8.90
CA GLY A 26 -6.32 -6.41 -9.06
C GLY A 26 -5.19 -5.43 -8.87
N THR A 27 -5.40 -4.36 -8.18
CA THR A 27 -4.36 -3.41 -7.89
C THR A 27 -3.84 -3.54 -6.48
N ALA A 28 -2.71 -2.92 -6.22
CA ALA A 28 -1.98 -2.95 -4.97
C ALA A 28 -2.89 -3.01 -3.74
N SER A 29 -2.58 -3.92 -2.85
CA SER A 29 -3.20 -4.00 -1.54
C SER A 29 -3.08 -2.66 -0.83
N GLU A 30 -4.09 -2.30 -0.08
CA GLU A 30 -3.99 -1.14 0.80
C GLU A 30 -2.82 -1.32 1.77
N PRO A 31 -2.07 -0.25 2.07
CA PRO A 31 -1.00 -0.34 3.04
C PRO A 31 -1.48 -0.82 4.40
N VAL A 32 -0.74 -1.73 4.99
CA VAL A 32 -1.02 -2.26 6.32
C VAL A 32 -0.37 -1.38 7.37
N ALA A 33 -1.11 -1.01 8.41
CA ALA A 33 -0.57 -0.24 9.53
C ALA A 33 0.29 -1.13 10.41
N THR A 34 1.59 -1.13 10.16
CA THR A 34 2.59 -1.91 10.88
C THR A 34 3.97 -1.30 10.66
N ASP A 35 4.87 -1.51 11.59
CA ASP A 35 6.29 -1.16 11.46
C ASP A 35 7.18 -2.40 11.25
N GLN A 36 6.57 -3.57 11.02
CA GLN A 36 7.28 -4.83 10.85
C GLN A 36 7.03 -5.39 9.46
N VAL A 37 8.11 -5.75 8.79
CA VAL A 37 8.08 -6.40 7.47
C VAL A 37 8.84 -7.70 7.54
N ASP A 38 8.21 -8.76 7.07
CA ASP A 38 8.82 -10.07 6.96
C ASP A 38 9.35 -10.31 5.55
N LEU A 39 10.45 -11.07 5.45
CA LEU A 39 10.92 -11.64 4.20
C LEU A 39 10.73 -13.17 4.29
N PRO A 40 9.54 -13.67 4.00
CA PRO A 40 9.32 -15.11 4.01
C PRO A 40 9.96 -15.78 2.79
N PRO A 41 10.03 -17.10 2.75
CA PRO A 41 10.40 -17.80 1.51
C PRO A 41 9.53 -17.33 0.34
N SER A 42 10.11 -17.20 -0.84
CA SER A 42 9.47 -16.80 -2.11
C SER A 42 9.74 -15.39 -2.58
N TYR A 43 10.88 -14.82 -2.24
CA TYR A 43 11.37 -13.57 -2.83
C TYR A 43 10.35 -12.42 -2.76
N ARG A 44 9.89 -12.07 -1.55
CA ARG A 44 8.96 -10.98 -1.34
C ARG A 44 9.13 -10.31 0.01
N PHE A 45 8.66 -9.08 0.11
CA PHE A 45 8.42 -8.40 1.38
C PHE A 45 6.95 -8.55 1.77
N GLU A 46 6.70 -8.88 3.02
CA GLU A 46 5.33 -9.09 3.49
C GLU A 46 5.07 -8.34 4.81
N PRO A 47 4.15 -7.37 4.87
CA PRO A 47 3.39 -6.83 3.74
C PRO A 47 4.29 -6.04 2.77
N ALA A 48 3.94 -5.99 1.50
CA ALA A 48 4.69 -5.21 0.51
C ALA A 48 4.45 -3.71 0.66
N ALA A 49 3.32 -3.31 1.19
CA ALA A 49 2.98 -1.92 1.46
C ALA A 49 2.56 -1.76 2.91
N ILE A 50 3.23 -0.85 3.61
CA ILE A 50 2.91 -0.50 5.00
C ILE A 50 2.68 0.98 5.14
N THR A 51 1.98 1.37 6.18
CA THR A 51 1.80 2.77 6.55
C THR A 51 2.22 3.00 8.00
N VAL A 52 2.96 4.06 8.21
CA VAL A 52 3.51 4.43 9.53
C VAL A 52 3.47 5.94 9.73
N PRO A 53 3.35 6.42 10.96
CA PRO A 53 3.54 7.84 11.27
C PRO A 53 4.96 8.32 10.94
N ASP A 54 5.09 9.61 10.67
CA ASP A 54 6.38 10.26 10.48
C ASP A 54 7.33 10.00 11.67
N GLY A 55 8.57 9.65 11.38
CA GLY A 55 9.58 9.35 12.39
C GLY A 55 9.57 7.92 12.92
N THR A 56 8.82 7.03 12.30
CA THR A 56 8.74 5.63 12.71
C THR A 56 9.96 4.84 12.23
N THR A 57 10.47 3.98 13.10
CA THR A 57 11.49 2.99 12.75
C THR A 57 10.82 1.72 12.26
N VAL A 58 11.11 1.33 11.04
CA VAL A 58 10.62 0.10 10.41
C VAL A 58 11.70 -0.97 10.52
N THR A 59 11.29 -2.19 10.83
CA THR A 59 12.18 -3.34 10.95
C THR A 59 11.81 -4.41 9.94
N TRP A 60 12.80 -4.90 9.20
CA TRP A 60 12.70 -6.04 8.30
C TRP A 60 13.38 -7.23 8.93
N THR A 61 12.75 -8.40 8.86
CA THR A 61 13.31 -9.66 9.37
C THR A 61 13.35 -10.69 8.26
N ASN A 62 14.52 -11.27 8.02
CA ASN A 62 14.69 -12.27 6.97
C ASN A 62 14.43 -13.68 7.53
N ASN A 63 13.29 -14.23 7.17
CA ASN A 63 12.89 -15.61 7.49
C ASN A 63 13.04 -16.56 6.29
N ASP A 64 13.76 -16.13 5.27
CA ASP A 64 14.14 -16.94 4.14
C ASP A 64 15.53 -17.56 4.38
N ASN A 65 15.91 -18.54 3.56
CA ASN A 65 17.21 -19.19 3.61
C ASN A 65 18.28 -18.49 2.77
N PHE A 66 17.92 -17.44 2.05
CA PHE A 66 18.81 -16.67 1.20
C PHE A 66 19.09 -15.31 1.79
N THR A 67 20.30 -14.80 1.53
CA THR A 67 20.63 -13.41 1.87
C THR A 67 19.86 -12.48 0.96
N HIS A 68 19.21 -11.50 1.58
CA HIS A 68 18.53 -10.39 0.90
C HIS A 68 19.17 -9.06 1.33
N ASN A 69 18.61 -7.98 0.86
CA ASN A 69 18.91 -6.65 1.38
C ASN A 69 17.68 -5.76 1.26
N VAL A 70 17.75 -4.62 1.90
CA VAL A 70 16.76 -3.55 1.74
C VAL A 70 17.49 -2.37 1.13
N ARG A 71 17.19 -2.06 -0.12
CA ARG A 71 17.72 -0.86 -0.78
C ARG A 71 16.69 0.25 -0.72
N LEU A 72 17.04 1.32 -0.02
CA LEU A 72 16.17 2.46 0.24
C LEU A 72 16.19 3.42 -0.95
N ILE A 73 15.35 3.20 -1.94
CA ILE A 73 15.37 3.91 -3.22
C ILE A 73 15.19 5.41 -3.05
N ASP A 74 14.21 5.82 -2.26
CA ASP A 74 13.88 7.24 -2.06
C ASP A 74 14.60 7.87 -0.86
N ASP A 75 15.44 7.10 -0.16
CA ASP A 75 16.14 7.54 1.03
C ASP A 75 17.66 7.39 0.86
N GLY A 76 18.16 7.95 -0.21
CA GLY A 76 19.60 8.01 -0.49
C GLY A 76 20.18 6.78 -1.17
N GLY A 77 19.40 5.76 -1.46
CA GLY A 77 19.88 4.54 -2.09
C GLY A 77 20.72 3.65 -1.18
N GLU A 78 20.68 3.86 0.12
CA GLU A 78 21.38 3.04 1.10
C GLU A 78 20.93 1.58 1.00
N VAL A 79 21.86 0.66 1.12
CA VAL A 79 21.61 -0.78 1.08
C VAL A 79 21.90 -1.37 2.45
N LEU A 80 20.87 -1.95 3.05
CA LEU A 80 20.95 -2.64 4.34
C LEU A 80 21.04 -4.14 4.07
N ASP A 81 22.20 -4.74 4.31
CA ASP A 81 22.36 -6.17 4.16
C ASP A 81 21.53 -6.94 5.17
N LEU A 82 20.88 -8.00 4.71
CA LEU A 82 19.95 -8.77 5.51
C LEU A 82 20.13 -10.28 5.30
N PRO A 83 21.12 -10.86 6.01
CA PRO A 83 21.34 -12.31 5.97
C PRO A 83 20.18 -13.10 6.58
N PRO A 84 20.08 -14.40 6.30
CA PRO A 84 19.07 -15.26 6.89
C PRO A 84 19.05 -15.17 8.43
N GLY A 85 17.85 -15.02 9.00
CA GLY A 85 17.64 -14.98 10.43
C GLY A 85 17.94 -13.63 11.09
N GLU A 86 18.41 -12.65 10.34
CA GLU A 86 18.74 -11.32 10.87
C GLU A 86 17.63 -10.31 10.62
N SER A 87 17.73 -9.19 11.34
CA SER A 87 16.83 -8.04 11.18
C SER A 87 17.64 -6.78 10.97
N VAL A 88 17.07 -5.86 10.18
CA VAL A 88 17.62 -4.51 9.99
C VAL A 88 16.51 -3.50 10.16
N SER A 89 16.87 -2.27 10.50
CA SER A 89 15.89 -1.20 10.74
C SER A 89 16.32 0.10 10.07
N PHE A 90 15.33 0.93 9.74
CA PHE A 90 15.54 2.29 9.26
C PHE A 90 14.41 3.18 9.73
N THR A 91 14.74 4.43 10.08
CA THR A 91 13.75 5.41 10.54
C THR A 91 13.34 6.30 9.37
N PHE A 92 12.05 6.29 9.04
CA PHE A 92 11.51 7.09 7.94
C PHE A 92 11.01 8.43 8.43
N THR A 93 11.43 9.48 7.74
CA THR A 93 10.99 10.86 8.00
C THR A 93 10.49 11.48 6.70
N GLY A 94 9.48 12.33 6.83
CA GLY A 94 8.85 13.01 5.69
C GLY A 94 7.65 12.26 5.15
N PRO A 95 6.45 12.87 5.22
CA PRO A 95 5.23 12.26 4.68
C PRO A 95 5.35 11.95 3.19
N GLY A 96 4.73 10.87 2.76
CA GLY A 96 4.74 10.41 1.38
C GLY A 96 5.17 8.97 1.23
N GLU A 97 5.37 8.57 -0.01
CA GLU A 97 5.79 7.21 -0.35
C GLU A 97 7.31 7.09 -0.38
N HIS A 98 7.82 6.10 0.33
CA HIS A 98 9.23 5.75 0.37
C HIS A 98 9.39 4.33 -0.17
N ARG A 99 9.90 4.19 -1.39
CA ARG A 99 10.06 2.91 -2.06
C ARG A 99 11.36 2.25 -1.64
N TYR A 100 11.32 0.95 -1.59
CA TYR A 100 12.50 0.12 -1.38
C TYR A 100 12.39 -1.18 -2.17
N ASP A 101 13.51 -1.85 -2.36
CA ASP A 101 13.57 -3.16 -3.00
C ASP A 101 14.71 -3.99 -2.42
N CYS A 102 14.85 -5.22 -2.90
CA CYS A 102 16.05 -6.02 -2.74
C CYS A 102 16.88 -5.90 -4.03
N SER A 103 18.12 -5.44 -3.92
CA SER A 103 18.94 -5.20 -5.09
C SER A 103 19.31 -6.48 -5.86
N PHE A 104 19.19 -7.64 -5.22
CA PHE A 104 19.41 -8.94 -5.88
C PHE A 104 18.23 -9.35 -6.75
N HIS A 105 17.02 -8.88 -6.42
CA HIS A 105 15.77 -9.25 -7.09
C HIS A 105 14.87 -8.03 -7.27
N PRO A 106 15.34 -6.98 -7.96
CA PRO A 106 14.67 -5.68 -7.95
C PRO A 106 13.31 -5.68 -8.66
N THR A 107 13.00 -6.70 -9.44
CA THR A 107 11.71 -6.83 -10.12
C THR A 107 10.67 -7.53 -9.25
N ASP A 108 11.12 -8.53 -8.48
CA ASP A 108 10.22 -9.39 -7.70
C ASP A 108 10.05 -8.91 -6.26
N MET A 109 11.12 -8.38 -5.67
CA MET A 109 11.13 -7.93 -4.27
C MET A 109 11.08 -6.42 -4.20
N THR A 110 9.88 -5.88 -4.16
CA THR A 110 9.63 -4.44 -4.03
C THR A 110 8.69 -4.18 -2.86
N GLY A 111 8.84 -3.03 -2.25
CA GLY A 111 7.97 -2.57 -1.18
C GLY A 111 7.85 -1.06 -1.13
N VAL A 112 6.92 -0.59 -0.33
CA VAL A 112 6.73 0.84 -0.08
C VAL A 112 6.32 1.08 1.36
N VAL A 113 6.90 2.11 1.94
CA VAL A 113 6.49 2.65 3.24
C VAL A 113 5.76 3.95 2.98
N VAL A 114 4.48 4.00 3.31
CA VAL A 114 3.68 5.22 3.24
C VAL A 114 3.75 5.91 4.58
N VAL A 115 4.46 7.02 4.63
CA VAL A 115 4.63 7.82 5.83
C VAL A 115 3.51 8.85 5.91
N THR A 116 2.77 8.82 7.00
CA THR A 116 1.71 9.78 7.27
C THR A 116 2.21 10.91 8.17
N GLU A 117 1.50 12.01 8.17
CA GLU A 117 1.77 13.07 9.14
C GLU A 117 1.54 12.57 10.57
N SER A 118 2.37 12.99 11.46
CA SER A 118 2.26 12.64 12.88
C SER A 118 1.29 13.53 13.63
#